data_b14e2a5f69fed7a2cbe73a3571b03ff5
#
_entry.id   b14e2a5f69fed7a2cbe73a3571b03ff5
#
_cell.length_a   1.000
_cell.length_b   1.000
_cell.length_c   1.000
_cell.angle_alpha   90.00
_cell.angle_beta   90.00
_cell.angle_gamma   90.00
#
_symmetry.space_group_name_H-M   'P 1'
#
loop_
_entity.id
_entity.type
_entity.pdbx_description
1 polymer ?
#
loop_
_entity_poly.entity_id
_entity_poly.type
_entity_poly.pdbx_seq_one_letter_code
_entity_poly.pdbx_strand_id
1 'polypeptide(L)'
;MRHVYEFAGHDPGTNQGLLSQLVVPRPIAMVSTRDAHGRGNLSPFSYYLPITGEPPLVGISFGMRESDGTTKHSYDNLMACGDFVINVCSDVFADQIENLAKEYPAAVDEAQLHGFTLVDAQERVPYEADR
;
A
#
# COMPACT_ATOMS: atom_id res chain seq x y z
N MET A 1 -23.07 -13.39 -25.62
CA MET A 1 -23.92 -13.13 -24.44
C MET A 1 -23.38 -11.91 -23.71
N ARG A 2 -24.22 -10.92 -23.38
CA ARG A 2 -23.80 -9.72 -22.64
C ARG A 2 -24.12 -9.95 -21.17
N HIS A 3 -23.11 -9.86 -20.30
CA HIS A 3 -23.31 -9.87 -18.86
C HIS A 3 -23.24 -8.43 -18.33
N VAL A 4 -24.18 -8.07 -17.47
CA VAL A 4 -24.21 -6.79 -16.76
C VAL A 4 -24.05 -7.09 -15.29
N TYR A 5 -23.13 -6.40 -14.63
CA TYR A 5 -22.90 -6.50 -13.20
C TYR A 5 -23.24 -5.18 -12.53
N GLU A 6 -24.11 -5.22 -11.53
CA GLU A 6 -24.50 -4.06 -10.74
C GLU A 6 -23.74 -4.11 -9.42
N PHE A 7 -22.88 -3.10 -9.16
CA PHE A 7 -22.13 -3.03 -7.91
C PHE A 7 -23.01 -2.69 -6.70
N ALA A 8 -24.13 -1.99 -6.94
CA ALA A 8 -25.08 -1.66 -5.89
C ALA A 8 -25.73 -2.93 -5.33
N GLY A 9 -25.82 -3.01 -4.00
CA GLY A 9 -26.45 -4.14 -3.30
C GLY A 9 -25.51 -5.31 -2.98
N HIS A 10 -24.26 -5.27 -3.44
CA HIS A 10 -23.22 -6.22 -3.00
C HIS A 10 -22.38 -5.64 -1.86
N ASP A 11 -21.85 -6.50 -1.02
CA ASP A 11 -20.92 -6.10 0.02
C ASP A 11 -19.58 -5.61 -0.57
N PRO A 12 -18.84 -4.75 0.14
CA PRO A 12 -17.58 -4.18 -0.36
C PRO A 12 -16.54 -5.24 -0.75
N GLY A 13 -16.44 -6.35 -0.02
CA GLY A 13 -15.50 -7.43 -0.30
C GLY A 13 -15.78 -8.13 -1.62
N THR A 14 -17.05 -8.41 -1.92
CA THR A 14 -17.49 -8.97 -3.20
C THR A 14 -17.15 -8.02 -4.36
N ASN A 15 -17.43 -6.72 -4.21
CA ASN A 15 -17.10 -5.72 -5.23
C ASN A 15 -15.59 -5.59 -5.42
N GLN A 16 -14.81 -5.59 -4.36
CA GLN A 16 -13.35 -5.57 -4.42
C GLN A 16 -12.80 -6.82 -5.11
N GLY A 17 -13.32 -7.99 -4.80
CA GLY A 17 -12.94 -9.24 -5.44
C GLY A 17 -13.16 -9.22 -6.95
N LEU A 18 -14.32 -8.71 -7.39
CA LEU A 18 -14.62 -8.56 -8.82
C LEU A 18 -13.67 -7.57 -9.50
N LEU A 19 -13.47 -6.39 -8.91
CA LEU A 19 -12.55 -5.38 -9.46
C LEU A 19 -11.12 -5.94 -9.55
N SER A 20 -10.69 -6.70 -8.56
CA SER A 20 -9.37 -7.33 -8.54
C SER A 20 -9.17 -8.36 -9.65
N GLN A 21 -10.24 -9.01 -10.12
CA GLN A 21 -10.20 -9.95 -11.24
C GLN A 21 -10.29 -9.26 -12.61
N LEU A 22 -11.01 -8.15 -12.70
CA LEU A 22 -11.22 -7.42 -13.95
C LEU A 22 -10.03 -6.52 -14.31
N VAL A 23 -9.33 -5.99 -13.29
CA VAL A 23 -8.20 -5.07 -13.49
C VAL A 23 -6.89 -5.83 -13.24
N VAL A 24 -6.37 -6.44 -14.29
CA VAL A 24 -5.11 -7.21 -14.26
C VAL A 24 -4.31 -6.96 -15.55
N PRO A 25 -2.97 -6.99 -15.51
CA PRO A 25 -2.13 -7.07 -14.31
C PRO A 25 -2.16 -5.76 -13.51
N ARG A 26 -1.96 -5.85 -12.20
CA ARG A 26 -1.75 -4.68 -11.35
C ARG A 26 -0.29 -4.61 -10.90
N PRO A 27 0.37 -3.45 -10.98
CA PRO A 27 1.69 -3.28 -10.37
C PRO A 27 1.57 -3.33 -8.84
N ILE A 28 2.64 -3.74 -8.17
CA ILE A 28 2.71 -3.75 -6.71
C ILE A 28 3.65 -2.64 -6.25
N ALA A 29 3.12 -1.70 -5.49
CA ALA A 29 3.90 -0.73 -4.74
C ALA A 29 4.27 -1.34 -3.39
N MET A 30 5.56 -1.60 -3.15
CA MET A 30 6.07 -1.93 -1.82
C MET A 30 6.31 -0.61 -1.08
N VAL A 31 5.36 -0.21 -0.25
CA VAL A 31 5.40 1.08 0.43
C VAL A 31 6.05 0.92 1.80
N SER A 32 7.18 1.62 1.99
CA SER A 32 7.80 1.77 3.30
C SER A 32 7.46 3.12 3.91
N THR A 33 7.07 3.09 5.18
CA THR A 33 6.76 4.27 6.00
C THR A 33 7.40 4.14 7.37
N ARG A 34 7.42 5.23 8.14
CA ARG A 34 7.85 5.21 9.55
C ARG A 34 6.79 5.87 10.42
N ASP A 35 6.61 5.36 11.63
CA ASP A 35 5.79 6.02 12.63
C ASP A 35 6.53 7.18 13.32
N ALA A 36 5.84 7.90 14.20
CA ALA A 36 6.41 9.02 14.95
C ALA A 36 7.57 8.61 15.90
N HIS A 37 7.74 7.32 16.16
CA HIS A 37 8.83 6.75 16.96
C HIS A 37 9.98 6.20 16.10
N GLY A 38 9.90 6.36 14.77
CA GLY A 38 10.90 5.88 13.83
C GLY A 38 10.82 4.38 13.50
N ARG A 39 9.77 3.68 13.93
CA ARG A 39 9.57 2.27 13.60
C ARG A 39 9.14 2.12 12.15
N GLY A 40 9.77 1.19 11.45
CA GLY A 40 9.48 0.89 10.06
C GLY A 40 8.19 0.12 9.88
N ASN A 41 7.54 0.34 8.74
CA ASN A 41 6.44 -0.46 8.24
C ASN A 41 6.65 -0.66 6.73
N LEU A 42 6.48 -1.88 6.24
CA LEU A 42 6.66 -2.23 4.84
C LEU A 42 5.47 -3.09 4.40
N SER A 43 4.67 -2.58 3.48
CA SER A 43 3.47 -3.28 3.01
C SER A 43 3.27 -3.16 1.49
N PRO A 44 2.77 -4.23 0.83
CA PRO A 44 2.46 -4.22 -0.59
C PRO A 44 1.06 -3.69 -0.85
N PHE A 45 0.92 -2.85 -1.89
CA PHE A 45 -0.35 -2.33 -2.37
C PHE A 45 -0.47 -2.55 -3.87
N SER A 46 -1.51 -3.24 -4.31
CA SER A 46 -1.75 -3.53 -5.72
C SER A 46 -2.81 -2.63 -6.38
N TYR A 47 -3.49 -1.79 -5.62
CA TYR A 47 -4.31 -0.70 -6.16
C TYR A 47 -3.44 0.55 -6.27
N TYR A 48 -2.53 0.52 -7.25
CA TYR A 48 -1.47 1.49 -7.47
C TYR A 48 -1.38 1.84 -8.95
N LEU A 49 -1.34 3.14 -9.27
CA LEU A 49 -1.26 3.62 -10.66
C LEU A 49 -0.60 5.00 -10.76
N PRO A 50 0.07 5.31 -11.88
CA PRO A 50 0.45 6.68 -12.20
C PRO A 50 -0.79 7.50 -12.55
N ILE A 51 -0.88 8.74 -12.07
CA ILE A 51 -1.98 9.66 -12.35
C ILE A 51 -1.56 10.69 -13.41
N THR A 52 -0.45 11.39 -13.17
CA THR A 52 0.07 12.43 -14.06
C THR A 52 1.58 12.55 -13.93
N GLY A 53 2.24 13.05 -14.99
CA GLY A 53 3.67 13.32 -15.01
C GLY A 53 4.02 14.77 -14.61
N GLU A 54 3.04 15.71 -14.63
CA GLU A 54 3.26 17.11 -14.26
C GLU A 54 2.05 17.65 -13.48
N PRO A 55 2.15 17.85 -12.17
CA PRO A 55 3.21 17.34 -11.31
C PRO A 55 3.23 15.80 -11.27
N PRO A 56 4.34 15.15 -10.91
CA PRO A 56 4.42 13.69 -10.87
C PRO A 56 3.58 13.14 -9.71
N LEU A 57 2.42 12.56 -10.05
CA LEU A 57 1.48 12.01 -9.08
C LEU A 57 1.24 10.52 -9.31
N VAL A 58 1.15 9.80 -8.22
CA VAL A 58 0.71 8.40 -8.19
C VAL A 58 -0.49 8.25 -7.26
N GLY A 59 -1.37 7.31 -7.59
CA GLY A 59 -2.48 6.91 -6.75
C GLY A 59 -2.21 5.59 -6.07
N ILE A 60 -2.46 5.51 -4.76
CA ILE A 60 -2.43 4.27 -3.99
C ILE A 60 -3.71 4.22 -3.14
N SER A 61 -4.46 3.13 -3.26
CA SER A 61 -5.59 2.89 -2.37
C SER A 61 -5.14 2.07 -1.17
N PHE A 62 -5.25 2.67 0.01
CA PHE A 62 -5.05 2.00 1.29
C PHE A 62 -6.41 1.47 1.76
N GLY A 63 -6.70 0.20 1.50
CA GLY A 63 -7.91 -0.43 2.04
C GLY A 63 -7.93 -0.41 3.57
N MET A 64 -9.10 -0.68 4.14
CA MET A 64 -9.22 -0.88 5.60
C MET A 64 -8.61 -2.22 6.01
N ARG A 65 -8.28 -2.36 7.29
CA ARG A 65 -7.86 -3.64 7.88
C ARG A 65 -9.07 -4.57 7.94
N GLU A 66 -8.88 -5.81 7.56
CA GLU A 66 -9.95 -6.81 7.58
C GLU A 66 -10.28 -7.29 8.99
N SER A 67 -9.28 -7.28 9.88
CA SER A 67 -9.40 -7.77 11.26
C SER A 67 -10.29 -6.91 12.15
N ASP A 68 -10.28 -5.58 11.96
CA ASP A 68 -10.93 -4.65 12.88
C ASP A 68 -11.60 -3.43 12.20
N GLY A 69 -11.48 -3.32 10.86
CA GLY A 69 -12.07 -2.23 10.08
C GLY A 69 -11.40 -0.87 10.29
N THR A 70 -10.21 -0.83 10.89
CA THR A 70 -9.44 0.40 11.05
C THR A 70 -8.57 0.69 9.82
N THR A 71 -7.89 1.83 9.80
CA THR A 71 -6.95 2.21 8.75
C THR A 71 -5.69 1.34 8.80
N LYS A 72 -5.04 1.16 7.65
CA LYS A 72 -3.74 0.47 7.55
C LYS A 72 -2.64 1.33 8.18
N HIS A 73 -1.67 0.71 8.84
CA HIS A 73 -0.54 1.42 9.48
C HIS A 73 0.25 2.29 8.51
N SER A 74 0.43 1.83 7.25
CA SER A 74 1.07 2.66 6.20
C SER A 74 0.32 3.97 5.97
N TYR A 75 -1.02 3.95 5.99
CA TYR A 75 -1.82 5.17 5.86
C TYR A 75 -1.66 6.07 7.07
N ASP A 76 -1.75 5.52 8.27
CA ASP A 76 -1.62 6.29 9.52
C ASP A 76 -0.24 6.94 9.62
N ASN A 77 0.82 6.21 9.29
CA ASN A 77 2.19 6.71 9.25
C ASN A 77 2.35 7.83 8.22
N LEU A 78 1.80 7.65 7.01
CA LEU A 78 1.84 8.66 5.96
C LEU A 78 1.15 9.95 6.41
N MET A 79 -0.04 9.85 7.00
CA MET A 79 -0.78 11.02 7.49
C MET A 79 -0.09 11.71 8.66
N ALA A 80 0.65 10.96 9.49
CA ALA A 80 1.36 11.52 10.63
C ALA A 80 2.72 12.15 10.28
N CYS A 81 3.46 11.54 9.34
CA CYS A 81 4.85 11.91 9.05
C CYS A 81 5.03 12.56 7.67
N GLY A 82 4.09 12.34 6.74
CA GLY A 82 4.14 12.89 5.38
C GLY A 82 5.15 12.22 4.44
N ASP A 83 5.99 11.32 4.95
CA ASP A 83 7.08 10.69 4.20
C ASP A 83 6.77 9.23 3.90
N PHE A 84 7.09 8.80 2.68
CA PHE A 84 7.02 7.39 2.27
C PHE A 84 8.01 7.11 1.13
N VAL A 85 8.33 5.84 0.93
CA VAL A 85 9.10 5.39 -0.23
C VAL A 85 8.33 4.28 -0.94
N ILE A 86 8.21 4.37 -2.25
CA ILE A 86 7.71 3.30 -3.10
C ILE A 86 8.92 2.51 -3.60
N ASN A 87 9.02 1.26 -3.17
CA ASN A 87 10.04 0.34 -3.62
C ASN A 87 9.46 -0.50 -4.77
N VAL A 88 10.22 -0.65 -5.85
CA VAL A 88 9.84 -1.52 -6.97
C VAL A 88 9.91 -2.97 -6.51
N CYS A 89 8.83 -3.69 -6.70
CA CYS A 89 8.77 -5.10 -6.37
C CYS A 89 9.46 -5.92 -7.45
N SER A 90 10.45 -6.72 -7.07
CA SER A 90 11.09 -7.71 -7.92
C SER A 90 10.51 -9.11 -7.67
N ASP A 91 10.58 -9.96 -8.67
CA ASP A 91 10.13 -11.36 -8.62
C ASP A 91 10.89 -12.18 -7.55
N VAL A 92 12.12 -11.79 -7.21
CA VAL A 92 12.89 -12.43 -6.12
C VAL A 92 12.24 -12.30 -4.75
N PHE A 93 11.28 -11.40 -4.58
CA PHE A 93 10.53 -11.16 -3.33
C PHE A 93 9.12 -11.76 -3.35
N ALA A 94 8.75 -12.50 -4.40
CA ALA A 94 7.38 -12.99 -4.58
C ALA A 94 6.85 -13.74 -3.33
N ASP A 95 7.66 -14.59 -2.73
CA ASP A 95 7.28 -15.35 -1.54
C ASP A 95 7.11 -14.50 -0.28
N GLN A 96 7.87 -13.38 -0.20
CA GLN A 96 7.77 -12.47 0.94
C GLN A 96 6.60 -11.51 0.82
N ILE A 97 6.11 -11.20 -0.39
CA ILE A 97 4.99 -10.28 -0.61
C ILE A 97 3.73 -10.76 0.10
N GLU A 98 3.42 -12.04 0.02
CA GLU A 98 2.25 -12.62 0.69
C GLU A 98 2.34 -12.48 2.22
N ASN A 99 3.53 -12.61 2.77
CA ASN A 99 3.76 -12.42 4.19
C ASN A 99 3.65 -10.95 4.60
N LEU A 100 4.22 -10.02 3.82
CA LEU A 100 4.11 -8.58 4.05
C LEU A 100 2.68 -8.04 3.86
N ALA A 101 1.81 -8.77 3.14
CA ALA A 101 0.41 -8.41 2.97
C ALA A 101 -0.45 -8.73 4.21
N LYS A 102 0.05 -9.56 5.14
CA LYS A 102 -0.66 -9.93 6.37
C LYS A 102 -0.77 -8.73 7.31
N GLU A 103 -1.72 -8.79 8.20
CA GLU A 103 -1.91 -7.75 9.22
C GLU A 103 -1.09 -8.06 10.47
N TYR A 104 -0.20 -7.15 10.80
CA TYR A 104 0.64 -7.21 11.99
C TYR A 104 0.22 -6.14 13.00
N PRO A 105 0.52 -6.33 14.30
CA PRO A 105 0.42 -5.26 15.30
C PRO A 105 1.37 -4.09 14.96
N ALA A 106 0.96 -2.86 15.28
CA ALA A 106 1.74 -1.65 14.99
C ALA A 106 3.17 -1.63 15.61
N ALA A 107 3.42 -2.48 16.62
CA ALA A 107 4.73 -2.61 17.25
C ALA A 107 5.72 -3.49 16.46
N VAL A 108 5.25 -4.17 15.40
CA VAL A 108 6.06 -5.07 14.58
C VAL A 108 6.69 -4.28 13.44
N ASP A 109 8.01 -4.36 13.30
CA ASP A 109 8.72 -3.93 12.11
C ASP A 109 8.68 -5.07 11.07
N GLU A 110 7.81 -4.93 10.08
CA GLU A 110 7.56 -5.96 9.08
C GLU A 110 8.77 -6.19 8.18
N ALA A 111 9.55 -5.15 7.88
CA ALA A 111 10.76 -5.27 7.10
C ALA A 111 11.79 -6.15 7.82
N GLN A 112 12.03 -5.87 9.09
CA GLN A 112 12.96 -6.64 9.92
C GLN A 112 12.47 -8.09 10.10
N LEU A 113 11.17 -8.28 10.36
CA LEU A 113 10.57 -9.59 10.55
C LEU A 113 10.78 -10.51 9.34
N HIS A 114 10.73 -9.94 8.12
CA HIS A 114 10.86 -10.68 6.87
C HIS A 114 12.26 -10.59 6.23
N GLY A 115 13.25 -10.12 6.99
CA GLY A 115 14.65 -10.14 6.58
C GLY A 115 15.04 -9.10 5.53
N PHE A 116 14.23 -8.02 5.38
CA PHE A 116 14.60 -6.90 4.52
C PHE A 116 15.59 -5.97 5.23
N THR A 117 16.60 -5.55 4.50
CA THR A 117 17.51 -4.50 4.94
C THR A 117 17.01 -3.17 4.41
N LEU A 118 16.60 -2.29 5.32
CA LEU A 118 16.21 -0.93 4.97
C LEU A 118 17.46 -0.04 4.92
N VAL A 119 17.51 0.81 3.89
CA VAL A 119 18.50 1.88 3.75
C VAL A 119 17.79 3.22 3.83
N ASP A 120 18.47 4.25 4.35
CA ASP A 120 17.88 5.57 4.38
C ASP A 120 17.67 6.11 2.96
N ALA A 121 16.54 6.79 2.74
CA ALA A 121 16.30 7.48 1.48
C ALA A 121 17.31 8.60 1.30
N GLN A 122 17.86 8.71 0.08
CA GLN A 122 18.89 9.70 -0.22
C GLN A 122 18.35 11.13 -0.27
N GLU A 123 17.08 11.29 -0.63
CA GLU A 123 16.41 12.58 -0.67
C GLU A 123 15.02 12.47 -0.04
N ARG A 124 14.68 13.43 0.81
CA ARG A 124 13.32 13.68 1.22
C ARG A 124 12.78 14.81 0.32
N VAL A 125 11.75 14.53 -0.44
CA VAL A 125 10.97 15.59 -1.07
C VAL A 125 9.88 15.96 -0.06
N PRO A 126 9.93 17.14 0.57
CA PRO A 126 8.85 17.57 1.45
C PRO A 126 7.58 17.67 0.61
N TYR A 127 6.53 17.00 1.00
CA TYR A 127 5.20 17.25 0.46
C TYR A 127 4.72 18.58 1.07
N GLU A 128 4.78 19.66 0.31
CA GLU A 128 4.05 20.88 0.63
C GLU A 128 2.61 20.66 0.18
N ALA A 129 1.73 20.33 1.13
CA ALA A 129 0.31 20.40 0.89
C ALA A 129 -0.04 21.89 0.74
N ASP A 130 -0.28 22.35 -0.47
CA ASP A 130 -0.96 23.64 -0.70
C ASP A 130 -2.32 23.58 0.01
N ARG A 131 -2.52 24.51 0.94
CA ARG A 131 -3.74 24.68 1.73
C ARG A 131 -4.82 25.32 0.88
#